data_fc553d192e29d6d6ee286939341008c5
#
_entry.id   fc553d192e29d6d6ee286939341008c5
#
_cell.length_a   1.000
_cell.length_b   1.000
_cell.length_c   1.000
_cell.angle_alpha   90.00
_cell.angle_beta   90.00
_cell.angle_gamma   90.00
#
_symmetry.space_group_name_H-M   'P 1'
#
loop_
_entity.id
_entity.type
_entity.pdbx_description
1 polymer ?
#
loop_
_entity_poly.entity_id
_entity_poly.type
_entity_poly.pdbx_seq_one_letter_code
_entity_poly.pdbx_strand_id
1 'polypeptide(L)'
;MREKPDSSVMKKAFIIISIIVMSFAGAKTVSAQGQNQKKDWRDKIKAEKIAYLTDAMDLSPAEAEKFWPLYNRAESETRQCWKLIMEAYKALEASIDAGKDDKEISALLDKYLEAQEASSGIERKYTTEYRKILSNDKIARLYIAEENFRRLQIHKLNKNDNKTDKK
;
A
#
# COMPACT_ATOMS: atom_id res chain seq x y z
N MET A 1 -28.23 18.65 8.59
CA MET A 1 -27.58 18.85 7.30
C MET A 1 -26.20 18.21 7.43
N ARG A 2 -26.02 16.96 6.96
CA ARG A 2 -24.74 16.26 7.03
C ARG A 2 -24.00 16.60 5.74
N GLU A 3 -22.89 17.33 5.86
CA GLU A 3 -21.96 17.49 4.74
C GLU A 3 -21.46 16.11 4.31
N LYS A 4 -21.64 15.80 3.03
CA LYS A 4 -21.01 14.64 2.41
C LYS A 4 -19.50 14.87 2.45
N PRO A 5 -18.70 13.87 2.92
CA PRO A 5 -17.26 13.98 2.86
C PRO A 5 -16.83 14.19 1.40
N ASP A 6 -15.93 15.15 1.20
CA ASP A 6 -15.43 15.55 -0.12
C ASP A 6 -14.85 14.34 -0.86
N SER A 7 -15.57 13.92 -1.88
CA SER A 7 -15.20 12.81 -2.80
C SER A 7 -13.79 12.97 -3.37
N SER A 8 -13.26 14.18 -3.42
CA SER A 8 -11.93 14.53 -3.88
C SER A 8 -10.83 14.03 -2.90
N VAL A 9 -11.06 14.15 -1.60
CA VAL A 9 -10.09 13.72 -0.57
C VAL A 9 -10.02 12.21 -0.49
N MET A 10 -11.16 11.51 -0.58
CA MET A 10 -11.20 10.05 -0.63
C MET A 10 -10.57 9.52 -1.92
N LYS A 11 -10.87 10.11 -3.08
CA LYS A 11 -10.24 9.74 -4.35
C LYS A 11 -8.72 9.91 -4.32
N LYS A 12 -8.20 10.96 -3.69
CA LYS A 12 -6.76 11.19 -3.53
C LYS A 12 -6.12 10.19 -2.57
N ALA A 13 -6.77 9.85 -1.46
CA ALA A 13 -6.29 8.82 -0.54
C ALA A 13 -6.25 7.43 -1.22
N PHE A 14 -7.26 7.07 -2.01
CA PHE A 14 -7.31 5.83 -2.77
C PHE A 14 -6.26 5.76 -3.90
N ILE A 15 -5.96 6.88 -4.56
CA ILE A 15 -4.92 6.94 -5.60
C ILE A 15 -3.53 6.67 -5.01
N ILE A 16 -3.25 7.13 -3.80
CA ILE A 16 -1.94 6.96 -3.15
C ILE A 16 -1.71 5.51 -2.72
N ILE A 17 -2.73 4.82 -2.24
CA ILE A 17 -2.69 3.39 -1.92
C ILE A 17 -2.66 2.56 -3.21
N SER A 18 -3.36 3.00 -4.25
CA SER A 18 -3.44 2.34 -5.57
C SER A 18 -2.12 2.35 -6.36
N ILE A 19 -1.24 3.32 -6.14
CA ILE A 19 0.08 3.38 -6.82
C ILE A 19 0.98 2.22 -6.43
N ILE A 20 0.77 1.61 -5.26
CA ILE A 20 1.51 0.41 -4.84
C ILE A 20 0.85 -0.89 -5.38
N VAL A 21 -0.42 -0.87 -5.75
CA VAL A 21 -1.22 -2.08 -6.07
C VAL A 21 -1.66 -2.16 -7.54
N MET A 22 -1.66 -1.08 -8.33
CA MET A 22 -2.15 -1.13 -9.71
C MET A 22 -1.17 -1.78 -10.67
N SER A 23 -1.29 -3.09 -10.81
CA SER A 23 -1.03 -3.77 -12.08
C SER A 23 -1.70 -5.14 -12.08
N PHE A 24 -3.01 -5.24 -12.32
CA PHE A 24 -3.60 -6.40 -13.01
C PHE A 24 -5.10 -6.17 -13.20
N ALA A 25 -5.52 -5.64 -14.32
CA ALA A 25 -6.76 -6.04 -15.01
C ALA A 25 -6.88 -5.28 -16.33
N GLY A 26 -7.06 -6.00 -17.42
CA GLY A 26 -7.59 -5.48 -18.67
C GLY A 26 -6.61 -5.46 -19.82
N ALA A 27 -6.55 -6.55 -20.55
CA ALA A 27 -5.97 -6.65 -21.87
C ALA A 27 -6.62 -5.63 -22.81
N LYS A 28 -5.78 -4.73 -23.36
CA LYS A 28 -5.79 -4.26 -24.77
C LYS A 28 -4.51 -3.47 -24.96
N THR A 29 -3.64 -3.98 -25.81
CA THR A 29 -2.49 -3.35 -26.47
C THR A 29 -2.05 -1.98 -25.95
N VAL A 30 -1.40 -1.98 -24.78
CA VAL A 30 -0.55 -0.88 -24.36
C VAL A 30 0.86 -1.25 -24.80
N SER A 31 1.43 -0.43 -25.67
CA SER A 31 2.76 -0.59 -26.24
C SER A 31 3.77 -1.05 -25.19
N ALA A 32 4.63 -2.01 -25.55
CA ALA A 32 5.69 -2.58 -24.69
C ALA A 32 6.59 -1.51 -24.00
N GLN A 33 6.67 -0.32 -24.55
CA GLN A 33 7.38 0.83 -23.97
C GLN A 33 6.77 1.36 -22.66
N GLY A 34 5.46 1.42 -22.54
CA GLY A 34 4.79 1.92 -21.32
C GLY A 34 4.90 0.95 -20.14
N GLN A 35 5.00 -0.36 -20.40
CA GLN A 35 5.20 -1.36 -19.35
C GLN A 35 6.63 -1.35 -18.81
N ASN A 36 7.63 -1.12 -19.65
CA ASN A 36 9.01 -1.02 -19.24
C ASN A 36 9.27 0.22 -18.37
N GLN A 37 8.71 1.37 -18.73
CA GLN A 37 8.84 2.59 -17.91
C GLN A 37 8.19 2.46 -16.52
N LYS A 38 7.01 1.82 -16.43
CA LYS A 38 6.34 1.57 -15.14
C LYS A 38 7.10 0.57 -14.27
N LYS A 39 7.75 -0.44 -14.88
CA LYS A 39 8.59 -1.39 -14.15
C LYS A 39 9.85 -0.69 -13.63
N ASP A 40 10.55 0.04 -14.46
CA ASP A 40 11.76 0.78 -14.11
C ASP A 40 11.51 1.79 -12.97
N TRP A 41 10.42 2.53 -13.03
CA TRP A 41 10.02 3.44 -11.97
C TRP A 41 9.75 2.72 -10.63
N ARG A 42 9.06 1.57 -10.65
CA ARG A 42 8.80 0.79 -9.43
C ARG A 42 10.08 0.21 -8.83
N ASP A 43 10.95 -0.29 -9.67
CA ASP A 43 12.24 -0.84 -9.24
C ASP A 43 13.13 0.25 -8.62
N LYS A 44 13.09 1.46 -9.19
CA LYS A 44 13.75 2.65 -8.62
C LYS A 44 13.20 3.03 -7.24
N ILE A 45 11.87 3.14 -7.09
CA ILE A 45 11.24 3.44 -5.79
C ILE A 45 11.58 2.37 -4.76
N LYS A 46 11.58 1.09 -5.16
CA LYS A 46 11.97 -0.01 -4.29
C LYS A 46 13.41 0.11 -3.83
N ALA A 47 14.33 0.41 -4.73
CA ALA A 47 15.74 0.63 -4.40
C ALA A 47 15.92 1.84 -3.46
N GLU A 48 15.25 2.96 -3.73
CA GLU A 48 15.23 4.14 -2.85
C GLU A 48 14.71 3.78 -1.45
N LYS A 49 13.64 2.98 -1.36
CA LYS A 49 13.07 2.55 -0.08
C LYS A 49 14.05 1.69 0.71
N ILE A 50 14.68 0.71 0.05
CA ILE A 50 15.66 -0.17 0.67
C ILE A 50 16.82 0.65 1.26
N ALA A 51 17.40 1.54 0.47
CA ALA A 51 18.50 2.41 0.94
C ALA A 51 18.06 3.28 2.11
N TYR A 52 16.91 3.92 2.01
CA TYR A 52 16.36 4.80 3.05
C TYR A 52 16.08 4.06 4.37
N LEU A 53 15.46 2.89 4.32
CA LEU A 53 15.16 2.10 5.52
C LEU A 53 16.43 1.52 6.15
N THR A 54 17.39 1.07 5.34
CA THR A 54 18.67 0.54 5.83
C THR A 54 19.42 1.59 6.64
N ASP A 55 19.49 2.83 6.12
CA ASP A 55 20.13 3.97 6.79
C ASP A 55 19.36 4.37 8.05
N ALA A 56 18.05 4.58 7.96
CA ALA A 56 17.22 5.01 9.08
C ALA A 56 17.22 4.04 10.27
N MET A 57 17.30 2.73 9.98
CA MET A 57 17.37 1.67 11.00
C MET A 57 18.79 1.39 11.49
N ASP A 58 19.81 1.97 10.85
CA ASP A 58 21.22 1.65 11.12
C ASP A 58 21.46 0.12 11.09
N LEU A 59 21.03 -0.54 10.00
CA LEU A 59 21.18 -1.99 9.87
C LEU A 59 22.62 -2.36 9.58
N SER A 60 23.18 -3.23 10.40
CA SER A 60 24.43 -3.92 10.05
C SER A 60 24.21 -4.90 8.90
N PRO A 61 25.25 -5.29 8.14
CA PRO A 61 25.14 -6.26 7.07
C PRO A 61 24.50 -7.59 7.50
N ALA A 62 24.85 -8.09 8.69
CA ALA A 62 24.32 -9.34 9.24
C ALA A 62 22.82 -9.24 9.62
N GLU A 63 22.38 -8.07 10.11
CA GLU A 63 20.95 -7.81 10.35
C GLU A 63 20.18 -7.66 9.04
N ALA A 64 20.72 -6.93 8.08
CA ALA A 64 20.10 -6.71 6.77
C ALA A 64 19.88 -8.04 6.03
N GLU A 65 20.85 -8.97 6.05
CA GLU A 65 20.74 -10.29 5.45
C GLU A 65 19.53 -11.08 5.97
N LYS A 66 19.25 -10.99 7.27
CA LYS A 66 18.11 -11.68 7.91
C LYS A 66 16.80 -10.90 7.78
N PHE A 67 16.87 -9.58 7.84
CA PHE A 67 15.70 -8.70 7.84
C PHE A 67 15.00 -8.64 6.48
N TRP A 68 15.74 -8.41 5.39
CA TRP A 68 15.13 -8.17 4.07
C TRP A 68 14.28 -9.33 3.55
N PRO A 69 14.63 -10.61 3.73
CA PRO A 69 13.74 -11.71 3.36
C PRO A 69 12.42 -11.72 4.11
N LEU A 70 12.43 -11.39 5.41
CA LEU A 70 11.22 -11.27 6.24
C LEU A 70 10.37 -10.08 5.81
N TYR A 71 10.99 -8.93 5.62
CA TYR A 71 10.35 -7.72 5.18
C TYR A 71 9.66 -7.88 3.81
N ASN A 72 10.35 -8.49 2.85
CA ASN A 72 9.77 -8.75 1.53
C ASN A 72 8.56 -9.70 1.58
N ARG A 73 8.56 -10.67 2.50
CA ARG A 73 7.39 -11.53 2.75
C ARG A 73 6.25 -10.74 3.35
N ALA A 74 6.51 -9.92 4.37
CA ALA A 74 5.51 -9.04 4.97
C ALA A 74 4.87 -8.13 3.93
N GLU A 75 5.67 -7.47 3.08
CA GLU A 75 5.15 -6.63 1.98
C GLU A 75 4.31 -7.44 0.97
N SER A 76 4.70 -8.68 0.68
CA SER A 76 3.93 -9.53 -0.23
C SER A 76 2.57 -9.92 0.35
N GLU A 77 2.53 -10.35 1.62
CA GLU A 77 1.28 -10.68 2.31
C GLU A 77 0.38 -9.44 2.45
N THR A 78 0.96 -8.30 2.84
CA THR A 78 0.22 -7.04 2.91
C THR A 78 -0.40 -6.66 1.56
N ARG A 79 0.32 -6.79 0.45
CA ARG A 79 -0.22 -6.54 -0.90
C ARG A 79 -1.37 -7.48 -1.24
N GLN A 80 -1.28 -8.77 -0.86
CA GLN A 80 -2.36 -9.72 -1.08
C GLN A 80 -3.62 -9.35 -0.28
N CYS A 81 -3.46 -8.99 0.99
CA CYS A 81 -4.59 -8.52 1.81
C CYS A 81 -5.21 -7.24 1.24
N TRP A 82 -4.41 -6.28 0.81
CA TRP A 82 -4.92 -5.07 0.16
C TRP A 82 -5.74 -5.38 -1.09
N LYS A 83 -5.32 -6.37 -1.88
CA LYS A 83 -6.12 -6.82 -3.03
C LYS A 83 -7.48 -7.33 -2.60
N LEU A 84 -7.54 -8.17 -1.56
CA LEU A 84 -8.81 -8.70 -1.03
C LEU A 84 -9.69 -7.59 -0.46
N ILE A 85 -9.12 -6.64 0.28
CA ILE A 85 -9.86 -5.47 0.79
C ILE A 85 -10.47 -4.67 -0.37
N MET A 86 -9.71 -4.41 -1.43
CA MET A 86 -10.19 -3.65 -2.58
C MET A 86 -11.25 -4.41 -3.39
N GLU A 87 -11.15 -5.73 -3.48
CA GLU A 87 -12.17 -6.58 -4.10
C GLU A 87 -13.48 -6.54 -3.29
N ALA A 88 -13.39 -6.69 -1.95
CA ALA A 88 -14.53 -6.62 -1.06
C ALA A 88 -15.17 -5.21 -1.06
N TYR A 89 -14.35 -4.15 -1.04
CA TYR A 89 -14.82 -2.77 -1.16
C TYR A 89 -15.62 -2.53 -2.44
N LYS A 90 -15.09 -2.95 -3.59
CA LYS A 90 -15.76 -2.79 -4.88
C LYS A 90 -17.07 -3.56 -4.96
N ALA A 91 -17.12 -4.77 -4.38
CA ALA A 91 -18.34 -5.55 -4.32
C ALA A 91 -19.40 -4.85 -3.46
N LEU A 92 -19.01 -4.29 -2.31
CA LEU A 92 -19.88 -3.52 -1.44
C LEU A 92 -20.38 -2.24 -2.13
N GLU A 93 -19.50 -1.46 -2.77
CA GLU A 93 -19.87 -0.26 -3.53
C GLU A 93 -20.88 -0.58 -4.63
N ALA A 94 -20.59 -1.60 -5.45
CA ALA A 94 -21.48 -2.03 -6.52
C ALA A 94 -22.85 -2.52 -6.01
N SER A 95 -22.93 -3.13 -4.83
CA SER A 95 -24.19 -3.56 -4.24
C SER A 95 -25.08 -2.40 -3.82
N ILE A 96 -24.47 -1.33 -3.28
CA ILE A 96 -25.17 -0.08 -2.93
C ILE A 96 -25.69 0.61 -4.19
N ASP A 97 -24.85 0.73 -5.21
CA ASP A 97 -25.21 1.37 -6.48
C ASP A 97 -26.32 0.61 -7.22
N ALA A 98 -26.36 -0.71 -7.07
CA ALA A 98 -27.39 -1.57 -7.65
C ALA A 98 -28.68 -1.62 -6.82
N GLY A 99 -28.75 -0.94 -5.66
CA GLY A 99 -29.93 -0.93 -4.78
C GLY A 99 -30.26 -2.32 -4.22
N LYS A 100 -29.23 -3.13 -3.88
CA LYS A 100 -29.41 -4.47 -3.30
C LYS A 100 -30.08 -4.39 -1.95
N ASP A 101 -30.70 -5.49 -1.50
CA ASP A 101 -31.35 -5.56 -0.20
C ASP A 101 -30.33 -5.48 0.96
N ASP A 102 -30.83 -5.15 2.14
CA ASP A 102 -30.04 -4.94 3.36
C ASP A 102 -29.25 -6.20 3.75
N LYS A 103 -29.81 -7.38 3.51
CA LYS A 103 -29.15 -8.65 3.82
C LYS A 103 -27.92 -8.90 2.95
N GLU A 104 -28.03 -8.60 1.66
CA GLU A 104 -26.90 -8.73 0.72
C GLU A 104 -25.81 -7.70 1.04
N ILE A 105 -26.20 -6.46 1.32
CA ILE A 105 -25.30 -5.38 1.73
C ILE A 105 -24.58 -5.74 3.04
N SER A 106 -25.31 -6.27 4.05
CA SER A 106 -24.72 -6.70 5.32
C SER A 106 -23.65 -7.78 5.13
N ALA A 107 -23.95 -8.80 4.32
CA ALA A 107 -22.97 -9.86 4.06
C ALA A 107 -21.69 -9.37 3.34
N LEU A 108 -21.81 -8.37 2.48
CA LEU A 108 -20.66 -7.76 1.80
C LEU A 108 -19.87 -6.81 2.71
N LEU A 109 -20.56 -6.12 3.62
CA LEU A 109 -19.93 -5.31 4.65
C LEU A 109 -19.09 -6.17 5.59
N ASP A 110 -19.64 -7.31 6.05
CA ASP A 110 -18.92 -8.25 6.90
C ASP A 110 -17.63 -8.75 6.21
N LYS A 111 -17.71 -9.14 4.95
CA LYS A 111 -16.53 -9.54 4.17
C LYS A 111 -15.48 -8.46 4.07
N TYR A 112 -15.90 -7.20 3.90
CA TYR A 112 -14.99 -6.07 3.86
C TYR A 112 -14.29 -5.87 5.21
N LEU A 113 -15.03 -5.96 6.33
CA LEU A 113 -14.49 -5.82 7.68
C LEU A 113 -13.54 -6.96 8.04
N GLU A 114 -13.88 -8.20 7.70
CA GLU A 114 -13.01 -9.37 7.87
C GLU A 114 -11.68 -9.21 7.10
N ALA A 115 -11.74 -8.73 5.86
CA ALA A 115 -10.53 -8.48 5.08
C ALA A 115 -9.64 -7.38 5.70
N GLN A 116 -10.23 -6.36 6.29
CA GLN A 116 -9.50 -5.31 7.02
C GLN A 116 -8.84 -5.86 8.30
N GLU A 117 -9.56 -6.67 9.06
CA GLU A 117 -9.03 -7.31 10.27
C GLU A 117 -7.84 -8.23 9.95
N ALA A 118 -7.95 -9.05 8.91
CA ALA A 118 -6.86 -9.91 8.43
C ALA A 118 -5.59 -9.10 8.11
N SER A 119 -5.73 -7.92 7.54
CA SER A 119 -4.60 -7.03 7.24
C SER A 119 -3.87 -6.55 8.50
N SER A 120 -4.61 -6.19 9.55
CA SER A 120 -4.01 -5.73 10.81
C SER A 120 -3.21 -6.82 11.53
N GLY A 121 -3.59 -8.09 11.34
CA GLY A 121 -2.88 -9.24 11.90
C GLY A 121 -1.49 -9.46 11.32
N ILE A 122 -1.27 -9.09 10.04
CA ILE A 122 0.02 -9.26 9.37
C ILE A 122 1.09 -8.41 10.04
N GLU A 123 0.82 -7.15 10.34
CA GLU A 123 1.77 -6.26 10.97
C GLU A 123 2.25 -6.81 12.32
N ARG A 124 1.32 -7.28 13.16
CA ARG A 124 1.64 -7.89 14.46
C ARG A 124 2.47 -9.17 14.29
N LYS A 125 2.11 -10.02 13.35
CA LYS A 125 2.85 -11.25 13.00
C LYS A 125 4.31 -10.94 12.69
N TYR A 126 4.54 -10.01 11.76
CA TYR A 126 5.91 -9.69 11.33
C TYR A 126 6.71 -8.89 12.36
N THR A 127 6.07 -8.04 13.16
CA THR A 127 6.73 -7.38 14.29
C THR A 127 7.31 -8.42 15.28
N THR A 128 6.57 -9.51 15.52
CA THR A 128 7.05 -10.61 16.37
C THR A 128 8.27 -11.30 15.75
N GLU A 129 8.29 -11.50 14.43
CA GLU A 129 9.45 -12.09 13.75
C GLU A 129 10.65 -11.12 13.72
N TYR A 130 10.43 -9.82 13.53
CA TYR A 130 11.50 -8.81 13.57
C TYR A 130 12.18 -8.75 14.94
N ARG A 131 11.43 -8.92 16.05
CA ARG A 131 12.00 -8.95 17.41
C ARG A 131 12.98 -10.09 17.66
N LYS A 132 12.99 -11.13 16.83
CA LYS A 132 13.95 -12.24 16.92
C LYS A 132 15.32 -11.87 16.35
N ILE A 133 15.40 -10.82 15.53
CA ILE A 133 16.60 -10.46 14.76
C ILE A 133 17.05 -9.01 14.96
N LEU A 134 16.16 -8.13 15.44
CA LEU A 134 16.41 -6.70 15.62
C LEU A 134 16.03 -6.24 17.03
N SER A 135 16.67 -5.17 17.51
CA SER A 135 16.26 -4.47 18.71
C SER A 135 14.91 -3.74 18.53
N ASN A 136 14.20 -3.49 19.61
CA ASN A 136 12.96 -2.71 19.58
C ASN A 136 13.17 -1.28 19.04
N ASP A 137 14.35 -0.67 19.30
CA ASP A 137 14.72 0.64 18.73
C ASP A 137 14.73 0.59 17.20
N LYS A 138 15.41 -0.39 16.60
CA LYS A 138 15.47 -0.56 15.15
C LYS A 138 14.09 -0.84 14.54
N ILE A 139 13.25 -1.61 15.22
CA ILE A 139 11.87 -1.86 14.79
C ILE A 139 11.03 -0.58 14.86
N ALA A 140 11.16 0.21 15.91
CA ALA A 140 10.48 1.50 15.99
C ALA A 140 10.94 2.46 14.88
N ARG A 141 12.24 2.50 14.58
CA ARG A 141 12.79 3.26 13.44
C ARG A 141 12.25 2.79 12.10
N LEU A 142 12.02 1.47 11.90
CA LEU A 142 11.39 0.94 10.71
C LEU A 142 10.02 1.60 10.47
N TYR A 143 9.12 1.56 11.46
CA TYR A 143 7.77 2.13 11.31
C TYR A 143 7.78 3.64 11.07
N ILE A 144 8.65 4.37 11.78
CA ILE A 144 8.83 5.81 11.58
C ILE A 144 9.36 6.09 10.17
N ALA A 145 10.36 5.33 9.73
CA ALA A 145 10.97 5.52 8.42
C ALA A 145 10.02 5.15 7.28
N GLU A 146 9.22 4.11 7.41
CA GLU A 146 8.18 3.77 6.42
C GLU A 146 7.17 4.90 6.24
N GLU A 147 6.67 5.46 7.34
CA GLU A 147 5.73 6.58 7.30
C GLU A 147 6.37 7.83 6.69
N ASN A 148 7.61 8.14 7.06
CA ASN A 148 8.34 9.27 6.49
C ASN A 148 8.61 9.07 4.99
N PHE A 149 8.99 7.86 4.57
CA PHE A 149 9.20 7.55 3.16
C PHE A 149 7.89 7.66 2.37
N ARG A 150 6.79 7.18 2.92
CA ARG A 150 5.45 7.33 2.33
C ARG A 150 5.09 8.79 2.11
N ARG A 151 5.27 9.65 3.12
CA ARG A 151 5.02 11.09 3.03
C ARG A 151 5.91 11.75 1.98
N LEU A 152 7.18 11.37 1.92
CA LEU A 152 8.13 11.87 0.92
C LEU A 152 7.67 11.54 -0.51
N GLN A 153 7.21 10.31 -0.76
CA GLN A 153 6.72 9.91 -2.08
C GLN A 153 5.45 10.68 -2.47
N ILE A 154 4.51 10.87 -1.53
CA ILE A 154 3.31 11.69 -1.75
C ILE A 154 3.68 13.12 -2.14
N HIS A 155 4.62 13.73 -1.42
CA HIS A 155 5.07 15.08 -1.72
C HIS A 155 5.71 15.19 -3.11
N LYS A 156 6.54 14.19 -3.50
CA LYS A 156 7.14 14.14 -4.84
C LYS A 156 6.07 14.08 -5.94
N LEU A 157 5.00 13.29 -5.75
CA LEU A 157 3.90 13.17 -6.71
C LEU A 157 3.13 14.49 -6.86
N ASN A 158 2.71 15.09 -5.76
CA ASN A 158 1.98 16.37 -5.78
C ASN A 158 2.79 17.51 -6.45
N LYS A 159 4.12 17.49 -6.29
CA LYS A 159 5.00 18.48 -6.93
C LYS A 159 5.11 18.29 -8.44
N ASN A 160 5.02 17.05 -8.91
CA ASN A 160 5.06 16.73 -10.34
C ASN A 160 3.75 17.10 -11.03
N ASP A 161 2.60 16.83 -10.41
CA ASP A 161 1.29 17.19 -10.94
C ASP A 161 1.17 18.72 -11.12
N ASN A 162 1.61 19.50 -10.13
CA ASN A 162 1.61 20.97 -10.21
C ASN A 162 2.54 21.55 -11.29
N LYS A 163 3.49 20.77 -11.82
CA LYS A 163 4.34 21.18 -12.95
C LYS A 163 3.71 20.88 -14.30
N THR A 164 2.86 19.86 -14.36
CA THR A 164 2.18 19.46 -15.61
C THR A 164 1.02 20.40 -15.94
N ASP A 165 0.34 20.94 -14.93
CA ASP A 165 -0.79 21.87 -15.09
C ASP A 165 -0.37 23.31 -15.43
N LYS A 166 0.93 23.60 -15.45
CA LYS A 166 1.49 24.94 -15.79
C LYS A 166 2.11 25.02 -17.19
N LYS A 167 1.95 23.99 -18.02
CA LYS A 167 2.33 23.97 -19.43
C LYS A 167 1.11 23.87 -20.34
#